data_577e7d96528577b45a98c3d89ab1b2b9
#
_entry.id   577e7d96528577b45a98c3d89ab1b2b9
#
_cell.length_a   1.000
_cell.length_b   1.000
_cell.length_c   1.000
_cell.angle_alpha   90.00
_cell.angle_beta   90.00
_cell.angle_gamma   90.00
#
_symmetry.space_group_name_H-M   'P 1'
#
loop_
_entity.id
_entity.type
_entity.pdbx_description
1 polymer ?
#
loop_
_entity_poly.entity_id
_entity_poly.type
_entity_poly.pdbx_seq_one_letter_code
_entity_poly.pdbx_strand_id
1 'polypeptide(L)'
;LVGSEMCIRDSIDRCDTDLSDWAKQGVFLLNTVLTVEKDKANSHKEIGWEIFTDYVIKEINDKLNNVVFILWGRQARDKKRIITNPNNYIIESAHPSPLSAYNGFFGSKPFSKTNNYLKAHNKKEINW
;
A
#
# COMPACT_ATOMS: atom_id res chain seq x y z
N LEU A 1 13.99 1.86 0.01
CA LEU A 1 13.71 3.32 0.19
C LEU A 1 12.45 3.64 0.99
N VAL A 2 11.89 2.66 1.68
CA VAL A 2 10.60 2.83 2.35
C VAL A 2 10.78 3.25 3.81
N GLY A 3 11.89 2.93 4.46
CA GLY A 3 12.07 3.11 5.89
C GLY A 3 12.33 4.55 6.35
N SER A 4 13.39 5.18 5.86
CA SER A 4 13.81 6.49 6.39
C SER A 4 12.88 7.65 6.02
N GLU A 5 12.20 7.56 4.90
CA GLU A 5 11.27 8.58 4.45
C GLU A 5 9.91 8.50 5.12
N MET A 6 9.48 7.29 5.51
CA MET A 6 8.24 7.08 6.25
C MET A 6 8.34 7.50 7.71
N CYS A 7 9.49 7.40 8.35
CA CYS A 7 9.71 7.84 9.73
C CYS A 7 9.35 9.32 9.95
N ILE A 8 9.53 10.15 8.93
CA ILE A 8 9.33 11.60 9.03
C ILE A 8 7.90 12.01 8.65
N ARG A 9 7.16 11.17 7.92
CA ARG A 9 5.99 11.62 7.14
C ARG A 9 4.64 11.17 7.64
N ASP A 10 4.56 10.20 8.53
CA ASP A 10 3.29 9.74 9.10
C ASP A 10 3.38 9.45 10.62
N SER A 11 4.27 10.16 11.32
CA SER A 11 4.44 10.03 12.79
C SER A 11 4.77 8.61 13.25
N ILE A 12 5.39 7.80 12.40
CA ILE A 12 5.92 6.50 12.79
C ILE A 12 7.38 6.64 13.19
N ASP A 13 7.73 6.11 14.33
CA ASP A 13 9.10 6.11 14.86
C ASP A 13 9.84 4.85 14.39
N ARG A 14 10.08 4.79 13.07
CA ARG A 14 10.76 3.66 12.46
C ARG A 14 11.82 4.11 11.48
N CYS A 15 13.06 3.73 11.75
CA CYS A 15 14.22 3.99 10.88
C CYS A 15 14.84 2.70 10.31
N ASP A 16 14.22 1.55 10.55
CA ASP A 16 14.65 0.26 10.03
C ASP A 16 14.07 0.00 8.65
N THR A 17 14.88 -0.51 7.74
CA THR A 17 14.47 -0.90 6.38
C THR A 17 13.95 -2.33 6.30
N ASP A 18 14.14 -3.14 7.33
CA ASP A 18 13.57 -4.48 7.42
C ASP A 18 12.08 -4.40 7.79
N LEU A 19 11.22 -4.89 6.92
CA LEU A 19 9.77 -4.88 7.08
C LEU A 19 9.19 -6.23 7.52
N SER A 20 10.02 -7.15 7.99
CA SER A 20 9.57 -8.48 8.41
C SER A 20 8.56 -8.44 9.55
N ASP A 21 8.69 -7.49 10.47
CA ASP A 21 7.74 -7.29 11.56
C ASP A 21 6.36 -6.83 11.06
N TRP A 22 6.30 -6.05 9.99
CA TRP A 22 5.06 -5.69 9.35
C TRP A 22 4.37 -6.91 8.73
N ALA A 23 5.13 -7.73 8.02
CA ALA A 23 4.60 -8.95 7.41
C ALA A 23 4.01 -9.90 8.45
N LYS A 24 4.66 -10.03 9.60
CA LYS A 24 4.16 -10.85 10.73
C LYS A 24 2.86 -10.33 11.31
N GLN A 25 2.55 -9.06 11.14
CA GLN A 25 1.31 -8.42 11.59
C GLN A 25 0.22 -8.41 10.50
N GLY A 26 0.47 -9.01 9.35
CA GLY A 26 -0.50 -9.09 8.26
C GLY A 26 -0.42 -7.96 7.24
N VAL A 27 0.67 -7.21 7.20
CA VAL A 27 0.90 -6.21 6.16
C VAL A 27 1.49 -6.89 4.93
N PHE A 28 0.83 -6.72 3.80
CA PHE A 28 1.27 -7.26 2.52
C PHE A 28 1.63 -6.13 1.55
N LEU A 29 2.86 -6.12 1.09
CA LEU A 29 3.37 -5.12 0.14
C LEU A 29 3.37 -5.71 -1.27
N LEU A 30 2.64 -5.08 -2.18
CA LEU A 30 2.50 -5.55 -3.55
C LEU A 30 2.76 -4.40 -4.53
N ASN A 31 3.68 -4.61 -5.44
CA ASN A 31 3.86 -3.72 -6.59
C ASN A 31 2.95 -4.17 -7.74
N THR A 32 2.44 -3.22 -8.52
CA THR A 32 1.62 -3.51 -9.69
C THR A 32 2.41 -4.20 -10.81
N VAL A 33 3.70 -3.93 -10.85
CA VAL A 33 4.68 -4.58 -11.75
C VAL A 33 5.84 -5.08 -10.91
N LEU A 34 6.11 -6.38 -10.93
CA LEU A 34 7.04 -7.05 -10.03
C LEU A 34 8.48 -7.13 -10.55
N THR A 35 8.69 -6.87 -11.83
CA THR A 35 10.02 -6.88 -12.44
C THR A 35 10.25 -5.63 -13.29
N VAL A 36 11.51 -5.26 -13.44
CA VAL A 36 11.96 -4.20 -14.35
C VAL A 36 13.27 -4.62 -15.02
N GLU A 37 13.53 -4.10 -16.20
CA GLU A 37 14.85 -4.19 -16.78
C GLU A 37 15.84 -3.33 -15.99
N LYS A 38 17.07 -3.80 -15.82
CA LYS A 38 18.08 -3.08 -15.05
C LYS A 38 18.17 -1.61 -15.51
N ASP A 39 18.13 -0.71 -14.53
CA ASP A 39 18.23 0.73 -14.73
C ASP A 39 17.11 1.38 -15.60
N LYS A 40 16.02 0.64 -15.87
CA LYS A 40 14.88 1.12 -16.66
C LYS A 40 13.57 0.98 -15.88
N ALA A 41 13.21 2.00 -15.12
CA ALA A 41 11.97 2.02 -14.35
C ALA A 41 10.74 1.80 -15.27
N ASN A 42 9.78 0.99 -14.80
CA ASN A 42 8.55 0.63 -15.52
C ASN A 42 8.75 -0.07 -16.87
N SER A 43 9.96 -0.55 -17.19
CA SER A 43 10.24 -1.21 -18.47
C SER A 43 9.41 -2.48 -18.74
N HIS A 44 8.94 -3.17 -17.66
CA HIS A 44 8.11 -4.38 -17.75
C HIS A 44 6.63 -4.12 -17.48
N LYS A 45 6.16 -2.90 -17.60
CA LYS A 45 4.77 -2.52 -17.31
C LYS A 45 3.75 -3.35 -18.10
N GLU A 46 4.04 -3.73 -19.33
CA GLU A 46 3.10 -4.40 -20.23
C GLU A 46 3.38 -5.89 -20.45
N ILE A 47 4.23 -6.52 -19.64
CA ILE A 47 4.57 -7.95 -19.83
C ILE A 47 3.64 -8.93 -19.09
N GLY A 48 2.50 -8.46 -18.58
CA GLY A 48 1.48 -9.32 -17.97
C GLY A 48 1.45 -9.33 -16.44
N TRP A 49 2.35 -8.63 -15.75
CA TRP A 49 2.33 -8.55 -14.28
C TRP A 49 1.03 -7.94 -13.73
N GLU A 50 0.43 -7.00 -14.46
CA GLU A 50 -0.82 -6.36 -14.03
C GLU A 50 -1.98 -7.35 -13.96
N ILE A 51 -2.03 -8.34 -14.84
CA ILE A 51 -3.04 -9.40 -14.80
C ILE A 51 -2.91 -10.21 -13.51
N PHE A 52 -1.68 -10.56 -13.13
CA PHE A 52 -1.41 -11.31 -11.91
C PHE A 52 -1.74 -10.48 -10.67
N THR A 53 -1.30 -9.22 -10.61
CA THR A 53 -1.54 -8.36 -9.45
C THR A 53 -3.03 -8.02 -9.31
N ASP A 54 -3.74 -7.80 -10.40
CA ASP A 54 -5.18 -7.61 -10.39
C ASP A 54 -5.92 -8.85 -9.86
N TYR A 55 -5.47 -10.04 -10.24
CA TYR A 55 -6.03 -11.29 -9.73
C TYR A 55 -5.84 -11.40 -8.20
N VAL A 56 -4.64 -11.10 -7.70
CA VAL A 56 -4.36 -11.15 -6.26
C VAL A 56 -5.25 -10.16 -5.49
N ILE A 57 -5.36 -8.93 -5.98
CA ILE A 57 -6.20 -7.89 -5.35
C ILE A 57 -7.67 -8.32 -5.36
N LYS A 58 -8.15 -8.87 -6.46
CA LYS A 58 -9.52 -9.35 -6.59
C LYS A 58 -9.82 -10.51 -5.63
N GLU A 59 -8.92 -11.45 -5.49
CA GLU A 59 -9.05 -12.56 -4.54
C GLU A 59 -9.14 -12.06 -3.09
N ILE A 60 -8.30 -11.11 -2.71
CA ILE A 60 -8.35 -10.50 -1.37
C ILE A 60 -9.68 -9.77 -1.19
N ASN A 61 -10.12 -8.98 -2.17
CA ASN A 61 -11.37 -8.25 -2.11
C ASN A 61 -12.59 -9.16 -1.96
N ASP A 62 -12.62 -10.27 -2.70
CA ASP A 62 -13.78 -11.16 -2.75
C ASP A 62 -13.86 -12.09 -1.54
N LYS A 63 -12.72 -12.49 -0.97
CA LYS A 63 -12.65 -13.51 0.08
C LYS A 63 -12.42 -12.97 1.49
N LEU A 64 -11.94 -11.75 1.64
CA LEU A 64 -11.61 -11.15 2.93
C LEU A 64 -12.44 -9.90 3.19
N ASN A 65 -12.71 -9.66 4.48
CA ASN A 65 -13.40 -8.47 4.97
C ASN A 65 -12.51 -7.70 5.94
N ASN A 66 -12.78 -6.41 6.12
CA ASN A 66 -12.04 -5.53 7.02
C ASN A 66 -10.55 -5.42 6.67
N VAL A 67 -10.25 -5.50 5.38
CA VAL A 67 -8.91 -5.27 4.84
C VAL A 67 -8.77 -3.79 4.48
N VAL A 68 -7.63 -3.21 4.82
CA VAL A 68 -7.28 -1.84 4.42
C VAL A 68 -6.36 -1.91 3.21
N PHE A 69 -6.79 -1.32 2.11
CA PHE A 69 -5.98 -1.17 0.89
C PHE A 69 -5.37 0.22 0.86
N ILE A 70 -4.06 0.31 0.95
CA ILE A 70 -3.34 1.57 0.83
C ILE A 70 -2.79 1.67 -0.59
N LEU A 71 -3.34 2.61 -1.35
CA LEU A 71 -3.03 2.78 -2.77
C LEU A 71 -2.17 4.01 -2.98
N TRP A 72 -0.90 3.80 -3.32
CA TRP A 72 0.07 4.86 -3.53
C TRP A 72 0.37 5.08 -5.01
N GLY A 73 0.07 6.27 -5.48
CA GLY A 73 0.32 6.68 -6.86
C GLY A 73 -0.78 6.26 -7.83
N ARG A 74 -0.68 6.76 -9.06
CA ARG A 74 -1.73 6.60 -10.08
C ARG A 74 -2.01 5.14 -10.41
N GLN A 75 -0.97 4.34 -10.63
CA GLN A 75 -1.13 2.94 -11.02
C GLN A 75 -1.84 2.13 -9.93
N ALA A 76 -1.47 2.33 -8.67
CA ALA A 76 -2.15 1.68 -7.55
C ALA A 76 -3.58 2.16 -7.39
N ARG A 77 -3.83 3.48 -7.52
CA ARG A 77 -5.18 4.05 -7.40
C ARG A 77 -6.14 3.55 -8.48
N ASP A 78 -5.63 3.22 -9.67
CA ASP A 78 -6.45 2.62 -10.73
C ASP A 78 -7.01 1.25 -10.32
N LYS A 79 -6.39 0.56 -9.37
CA LYS A 79 -6.89 -0.73 -8.83
C LYS A 79 -8.16 -0.58 -7.98
N LYS A 80 -8.53 0.63 -7.61
CA LYS A 80 -9.79 0.89 -6.89
C LYS A 80 -11.01 0.33 -7.64
N ARG A 81 -10.97 0.26 -8.96
CA ARG A 81 -12.05 -0.31 -9.79
C ARG A 81 -12.38 -1.77 -9.48
N ILE A 82 -11.42 -2.53 -8.94
CA ILE A 82 -11.60 -3.94 -8.59
C ILE A 82 -11.78 -4.19 -7.10
N ILE A 83 -11.61 -3.16 -6.27
CA ILE A 83 -11.84 -3.22 -4.82
C ILE A 83 -13.28 -2.75 -4.55
N THR A 84 -14.22 -3.65 -4.72
CA THR A 84 -15.66 -3.36 -4.69
C THR A 84 -16.36 -3.75 -3.40
N ASN A 85 -15.70 -4.55 -2.53
CA ASN A 85 -16.30 -5.02 -1.29
C ASN A 85 -16.46 -3.84 -0.30
N PRO A 86 -17.68 -3.48 0.11
CA PRO A 86 -17.91 -2.35 1.01
C PRO A 86 -17.39 -2.58 2.43
N ASN A 87 -17.07 -3.82 2.80
CA ASN A 87 -16.48 -4.17 4.09
C ASN A 87 -14.95 -3.97 4.12
N ASN A 88 -14.34 -3.58 3.02
CA ASN A 88 -12.93 -3.23 2.93
C ASN A 88 -12.77 -1.70 2.83
N TYR A 89 -11.62 -1.18 3.22
CA TYR A 89 -11.37 0.24 3.27
C TYR A 89 -10.22 0.62 2.35
N ILE A 90 -10.39 1.71 1.62
CA ILE A 90 -9.39 2.21 0.66
C ILE A 90 -8.83 3.54 1.16
N ILE A 91 -7.51 3.62 1.25
CA ILE A 91 -6.78 4.85 1.51
C ILE A 91 -5.94 5.17 0.28
N GLU A 92 -6.13 6.34 -0.29
CA GLU A 92 -5.44 6.78 -1.50
C GLU A 92 -4.53 7.96 -1.21
N SER A 93 -3.34 7.97 -1.80
CA SER A 93 -2.47 9.15 -1.78
C SER A 93 -1.47 9.10 -2.95
N ALA A 94 -0.72 10.19 -3.12
CA ALA A 94 0.45 10.18 -3.98
C ALA A 94 1.49 9.18 -3.43
N HIS A 95 2.38 8.71 -4.29
CA HIS A 95 3.47 7.82 -3.88
C HIS A 95 4.42 8.56 -2.92
N PRO A 96 4.95 7.89 -1.88
CA PRO A 96 5.86 8.50 -0.91
C PRO A 96 7.27 8.78 -1.44
N SER A 97 7.58 8.47 -2.68
CA SER A 97 8.90 8.77 -3.25
C SER A 97 9.19 10.27 -3.26
N PRO A 98 10.46 10.70 -3.23
CA PRO A 98 10.82 12.12 -3.25
C PRO A 98 10.25 12.88 -4.46
N LEU A 99 10.02 12.19 -5.59
CA LEU A 99 9.48 12.80 -6.81
C LEU A 99 8.01 13.16 -6.73
N SER A 100 7.23 12.55 -5.85
CA SER A 100 5.77 12.69 -5.80
C SER A 100 5.19 12.95 -4.42
N ALA A 101 5.97 12.82 -3.35
CA ALA A 101 5.47 12.91 -1.98
C ALA A 101 4.79 14.26 -1.67
N TYR A 102 5.28 15.36 -2.22
CA TYR A 102 4.68 16.69 -2.06
C TYR A 102 3.33 16.86 -2.76
N ASN A 103 2.98 15.94 -3.67
CA ASN A 103 1.73 15.98 -4.43
C ASN A 103 0.56 15.28 -3.74
N GLY A 104 0.64 15.05 -2.44
CA GLY A 104 -0.47 14.52 -1.66
C GLY A 104 -0.15 13.38 -0.69
N PHE A 105 1.11 12.90 -0.61
CA PHE A 105 1.48 11.93 0.41
C PHE A 105 1.62 12.61 1.78
N PHE A 106 2.28 13.75 1.85
CA PHE A 106 2.43 14.48 3.10
C PHE A 106 1.06 14.88 3.65
N GLY A 107 0.81 14.59 4.92
CA GLY A 107 -0.47 14.86 5.57
C GLY A 107 -1.57 13.84 5.28
N SER A 108 -1.34 12.86 4.41
CA SER A 108 -2.34 11.81 4.13
C SER A 108 -2.54 10.83 5.28
N LYS A 109 -1.52 10.65 6.13
CA LYS A 109 -1.53 9.80 7.35
C LYS A 109 -2.10 8.40 7.11
N PRO A 110 -1.59 7.63 6.13
CA PRO A 110 -2.19 6.34 5.78
C PRO A 110 -2.09 5.32 6.92
N PHE A 111 -1.01 5.34 7.68
CA PHE A 111 -0.78 4.40 8.77
C PHE A 111 -1.71 4.67 9.97
N SER A 112 -1.86 5.93 10.35
CA SER A 112 -2.79 6.33 11.41
C SER A 112 -4.23 6.03 11.03
N LYS A 113 -4.63 6.31 9.80
CA LYS A 113 -5.97 5.99 9.29
C LYS A 113 -6.22 4.48 9.26
N THR A 114 -5.22 3.69 8.90
CA THR A 114 -5.30 2.22 8.93
C THR A 114 -5.59 1.73 10.34
N ASN A 115 -4.84 2.18 11.33
CA ASN A 115 -5.04 1.76 12.71
C ASN A 115 -6.39 2.22 13.27
N ASN A 116 -6.84 3.41 12.93
CA ASN A 116 -8.17 3.88 13.32
C ASN A 116 -9.27 2.98 12.76
N TYR A 117 -9.16 2.56 11.50
CA TYR A 117 -10.11 1.64 10.89
C TYR A 117 -10.07 0.26 11.55
N LEU A 118 -8.88 -0.30 11.75
CA LEU A 118 -8.72 -1.62 12.37
C LEU A 118 -9.31 -1.63 13.79
N LYS A 119 -9.02 -0.61 14.58
CA LYS A 119 -9.56 -0.46 15.93
C LYS A 119 -11.10 -0.37 15.92
N ALA A 120 -11.67 0.41 15.02
CA ALA A 120 -13.12 0.56 14.89
C ALA A 120 -13.82 -0.76 14.50
N HIS A 121 -13.12 -1.70 13.89
CA HIS A 121 -13.63 -3.01 13.48
C HIS A 121 -13.15 -4.16 14.37
N ASN A 122 -12.69 -3.87 15.58
CA ASN A 122 -12.21 -4.84 16.56
C ASN A 122 -11.04 -5.70 16.03
N LYS A 123 -10.22 -5.14 15.18
CA LYS A 123 -8.99 -5.74 14.70
C LYS A 123 -7.79 -5.17 15.44
N LYS A 124 -6.73 -5.96 15.54
CA LYS A 124 -5.49 -5.53 16.17
C LYS A 124 -4.83 -4.43 15.34
N GLU A 125 -4.44 -3.34 16.00
CA GLU A 125 -3.66 -2.29 15.36
C GLU A 125 -2.28 -2.80 14.92
N ILE A 126 -1.75 -2.18 13.85
CA ILE A 126 -0.40 -2.47 13.38
C ILE A 126 0.59 -1.59 14.15
N ASN A 127 1.64 -2.20 14.63
CA ASN A 127 2.79 -1.49 15.19
C ASN A 127 3.77 -1.18 14.05
N TRP A 128 3.61 0.00 13.48
CA TRP A 128 4.42 0.45 12.35
C TRP A 128 5.86 0.78 12.77
#